data_071128e5eb796565f13bbc52e7da6094
#
_entry.id   071128e5eb796565f13bbc52e7da6094
#
_cell.length_a   1.000
_cell.length_b   1.000
_cell.length_c   1.000
_cell.angle_alpha   90.00
_cell.angle_beta   90.00
_cell.angle_gamma   90.00
#
_symmetry.space_group_name_H-M   'P 1'
#
loop_
_entity.id
_entity.type
_entity.pdbx_description
1 polymer ?
#
loop_
_entity_poly.entity_id
_entity_poly.type
_entity_poly.pdbx_seq_one_letter_code
_entity_poly.pdbx_strand_id
1 'polypeptide(L)'
;MNPLYLLTLAQALAACGSIMVVLLGGILGVKLAPSPALATLAPALAIVGMAGMTIPAALAMQRWGRRPVLVAAALFAAVAACLAALGVAQQSFPLLCLGCLGVGMHNAFVQQYRFVAIDWVPAGDAGRAVSTIMLGTLAATFLSREAALASENWWPGHLHAGSFLALAGLFLVAAAVLTALPHREPTHTAATDAPVRSVRELWAQPALRVAVLGSVVAWVTMSFIMTATPVSMNSVDGYGFLETTAVIQAHLLGMYVPALFSAQVMRWLGLRRMMLAGCALMAGCIAIAGSGHHAVLHYGWALVLLGVGWNWLFVASTALLTSTYQPAERFRVQALNEFATFGAQGASSLFAAMVLFATGWESLNLLMLPLLALMVVLVLRTSLTQQS
;
A
#
# COMPACT_ATOMS: atom_id res chain seq x y z
N MET A 1 7.25 -1.53 28.35
CA MET A 1 6.05 -1.51 27.45
C MET A 1 5.92 -2.85 26.74
N ASN A 2 4.71 -3.32 26.51
CA ASN A 2 4.49 -4.55 25.72
C ASN A 2 5.03 -4.36 24.30
N PRO A 3 5.85 -5.29 23.76
CA PRO A 3 6.42 -5.21 22.40
C PRO A 3 5.38 -4.97 21.31
N LEU A 4 4.16 -5.51 21.46
CA LEU A 4 3.08 -5.29 20.51
C LEU A 4 2.68 -3.81 20.40
N TYR A 5 2.58 -3.09 21.51
CA TYR A 5 2.24 -1.65 21.48
C TYR A 5 3.40 -0.79 20.95
N LEU A 6 4.66 -1.18 21.21
CA LEU A 6 5.83 -0.53 20.60
C LEU A 6 5.80 -0.66 19.07
N LEU A 7 5.53 -1.88 18.57
CA LEU A 7 5.40 -2.12 17.14
C LEU A 7 4.20 -1.38 16.53
N THR A 8 3.07 -1.29 17.24
CA THR A 8 1.89 -0.54 16.77
C THR A 8 2.18 0.94 16.67
N LEU A 9 2.89 1.52 17.65
CA LEU A 9 3.33 2.90 17.59
C LEU A 9 4.32 3.14 16.45
N ALA A 10 5.32 2.25 16.30
CA ALA A 10 6.25 2.31 15.18
C ALA A 10 5.53 2.19 13.83
N GLN A 11 4.49 1.35 13.72
CA GLN A 11 3.64 1.23 12.53
C GLN A 11 2.93 2.54 12.22
N ALA A 12 2.35 3.21 13.23
CA ALA A 12 1.67 4.50 13.05
C ALA A 12 2.61 5.57 12.51
N LEU A 13 3.84 5.63 13.02
CA LEU A 13 4.85 6.60 12.59
C LEU A 13 5.41 6.25 11.19
N ALA A 14 5.75 5.00 10.98
CA ALA A 14 6.43 4.54 9.77
C ALA A 14 5.49 4.49 8.54
N ALA A 15 4.22 4.13 8.72
CA ALA A 15 3.24 4.08 7.64
C ALA A 15 2.90 5.47 7.07
N CYS A 16 3.20 6.57 7.78
CA CYS A 16 3.06 7.92 7.26
C CYS A 16 3.86 8.13 5.96
N GLY A 17 4.98 7.41 5.80
CA GLY A 17 5.83 7.54 4.62
C GLY A 17 5.11 7.25 3.31
N SER A 18 4.45 6.10 3.21
CA SER A 18 3.71 5.73 1.99
C SER A 18 2.56 6.69 1.70
N ILE A 19 1.85 7.15 2.74
CA ILE A 19 0.72 8.06 2.62
C ILE A 19 1.20 9.44 2.12
N MET A 20 2.24 10.01 2.75
CA MET A 20 2.76 11.31 2.38
C MET A 20 3.42 11.30 1.00
N VAL A 21 4.08 10.21 0.61
CA VAL A 21 4.65 10.09 -0.74
C VAL A 21 3.56 10.05 -1.82
N VAL A 22 2.47 9.35 -1.61
CA VAL A 22 1.35 9.34 -2.58
C VAL A 22 0.72 10.72 -2.67
N LEU A 23 0.47 11.37 -1.52
CA LEU A 23 -0.17 12.68 -1.46
C LEU A 23 0.69 13.78 -2.10
N LEU A 24 1.93 13.92 -1.64
CA LEU A 24 2.83 15.00 -2.06
C LEU A 24 3.55 14.69 -3.38
N GLY A 25 3.88 13.40 -3.60
CA GLY A 25 4.66 12.99 -4.75
C GLY A 25 3.99 13.28 -6.09
N GLY A 26 2.66 13.12 -6.19
CA GLY A 26 1.90 13.48 -7.37
C GLY A 26 1.84 15.00 -7.59
N ILE A 27 1.50 15.77 -6.55
CA ILE A 27 1.40 17.24 -6.61
C ILE A 27 2.74 17.88 -6.96
N LEU A 28 3.81 17.46 -6.29
CA LEU A 28 5.17 17.95 -6.55
C LEU A 28 5.71 17.42 -7.88
N GLY A 29 5.30 16.22 -8.29
CA GLY A 29 5.62 15.67 -9.59
C GLY A 29 5.13 16.55 -10.73
N VAL A 30 3.91 17.05 -10.66
CA VAL A 30 3.41 18.02 -11.68
C VAL A 30 4.26 19.28 -11.73
N LYS A 31 4.74 19.77 -10.57
CA LYS A 31 5.52 21.01 -10.49
C LYS A 31 6.98 20.85 -10.93
N LEU A 32 7.58 19.69 -10.68
CA LEU A 32 9.01 19.45 -10.82
C LEU A 32 9.38 18.55 -12.00
N ALA A 33 8.46 17.72 -12.49
CA ALA A 33 8.76 16.80 -13.58
C ALA A 33 8.99 17.54 -14.90
N PRO A 34 9.89 17.06 -15.75
CA PRO A 34 10.17 17.66 -17.06
C PRO A 34 8.98 17.56 -18.03
N SER A 35 8.01 16.68 -17.74
CA SER A 35 6.76 16.56 -18.49
C SER A 35 5.61 16.10 -17.60
N PRO A 36 4.34 16.48 -17.90
CA PRO A 36 3.17 16.05 -17.13
C PRO A 36 3.02 14.53 -17.04
N ALA A 37 3.43 13.79 -18.07
CA ALA A 37 3.39 12.34 -18.12
C ALA A 37 4.21 11.67 -16.99
N LEU A 38 5.22 12.35 -16.45
CA LEU A 38 6.08 11.87 -15.37
C LEU A 38 5.62 12.33 -13.98
N ALA A 39 4.49 13.01 -13.85
CA ALA A 39 4.03 13.54 -12.57
C ALA A 39 3.86 12.48 -11.49
N THR A 40 3.51 11.24 -11.84
CA THR A 40 3.33 10.13 -10.90
C THR A 40 4.59 9.25 -10.75
N LEU A 41 5.73 9.63 -11.35
CA LEU A 41 6.96 8.84 -11.26
C LEU A 41 7.46 8.71 -9.81
N ALA A 42 7.43 9.77 -9.03
CA ALA A 42 7.90 9.74 -7.64
C ALA A 42 7.12 8.74 -6.76
N PRO A 43 5.76 8.75 -6.69
CA PRO A 43 5.01 7.72 -5.98
C PRO A 43 5.14 6.32 -6.61
N ALA A 44 5.26 6.19 -7.92
CA ALA A 44 5.49 4.91 -8.58
C ALA A 44 6.84 4.29 -8.17
N LEU A 45 7.90 5.09 -8.09
CA LEU A 45 9.21 4.64 -7.64
C LEU A 45 9.19 4.17 -6.17
N ALA A 46 8.35 4.78 -5.31
CA ALA A 46 8.16 4.26 -3.95
C ALA A 46 7.57 2.84 -3.96
N ILE A 47 6.61 2.55 -4.85
CA ILE A 47 6.06 1.20 -5.00
C ILE A 47 7.13 0.23 -5.54
N VAL A 48 7.91 0.65 -6.53
CA VAL A 48 9.05 -0.14 -7.07
C VAL A 48 10.09 -0.41 -5.99
N GLY A 49 10.43 0.60 -5.18
CA GLY A 49 11.35 0.46 -4.03
C GLY A 49 10.84 -0.57 -3.02
N MET A 50 9.54 -0.51 -2.69
CA MET A 50 8.91 -1.49 -1.80
C MET A 50 8.97 -2.90 -2.38
N ALA A 51 8.58 -3.08 -3.65
CA ALA A 51 8.59 -4.39 -4.30
C ALA A 51 10.02 -4.98 -4.34
N GLY A 52 11.01 -4.18 -4.76
CA GLY A 52 12.40 -4.61 -4.85
C GLY A 52 13.04 -4.95 -3.51
N MET A 53 12.59 -4.30 -2.42
CA MET A 53 13.17 -4.50 -1.08
C MET A 53 12.44 -5.56 -0.24
N THR A 54 11.31 -6.10 -0.70
CA THR A 54 10.50 -7.08 0.07
C THR A 54 11.32 -8.33 0.45
N ILE A 55 12.01 -8.96 -0.51
CA ILE A 55 12.85 -10.13 -0.26
C ILE A 55 14.12 -9.77 0.52
N PRO A 56 14.91 -8.74 0.13
CA PRO A 56 16.07 -8.30 0.90
C PRO A 56 15.74 -7.96 2.36
N ALA A 57 14.60 -7.33 2.65
CA ALA A 57 14.18 -7.01 4.00
C ALA A 57 13.97 -8.28 4.85
N ALA A 58 13.29 -9.28 4.32
CA ALA A 58 13.08 -10.55 5.01
C ALA A 58 14.41 -11.27 5.29
N LEU A 59 15.31 -11.34 4.31
CA LEU A 59 16.64 -11.97 4.44
C LEU A 59 17.53 -11.21 5.43
N ALA A 60 17.51 -9.88 5.40
CA ALA A 60 18.26 -9.06 6.35
C ALA A 60 17.81 -9.33 7.80
N MET A 61 16.51 -9.40 8.04
CA MET A 61 15.97 -9.70 9.37
C MET A 61 16.27 -11.13 9.85
N GLN A 62 16.34 -12.09 8.93
CA GLN A 62 16.78 -13.45 9.25
C GLN A 62 18.27 -13.51 9.63
N ARG A 63 19.13 -12.73 8.95
CA ARG A 63 20.57 -12.77 9.14
C ARG A 63 21.03 -11.95 10.36
N TRP A 64 20.51 -10.74 10.52
CA TRP A 64 21.01 -9.78 11.52
C TRP A 64 20.03 -9.53 12.67
N GLY A 65 18.89 -10.22 12.66
CA GLY A 65 17.84 -10.04 13.66
C GLY A 65 16.89 -8.88 13.33
N ARG A 66 15.67 -8.95 13.89
CA ARG A 66 14.59 -8.01 13.54
C ARG A 66 14.84 -6.59 14.05
N ARG A 67 15.20 -6.43 15.34
CA ARG A 67 15.38 -5.11 15.96
C ARG A 67 16.44 -4.24 15.24
N PRO A 68 17.72 -4.67 15.07
CA PRO A 68 18.73 -3.81 14.46
C PRO A 68 18.39 -3.44 13.01
N VAL A 69 17.80 -4.38 12.26
CA VAL A 69 17.41 -4.15 10.87
C VAL A 69 16.27 -3.15 10.76
N LEU A 70 15.25 -3.25 11.62
CA LEU A 70 14.13 -2.30 11.62
C LEU A 70 14.57 -0.89 12.03
N VAL A 71 15.45 -0.76 13.02
CA VAL A 71 16.04 0.52 13.42
C VAL A 71 16.85 1.13 12.26
N ALA A 72 17.74 0.34 11.64
CA ALA A 72 18.53 0.81 10.51
C ALA A 72 17.66 1.23 9.32
N ALA A 73 16.59 0.48 9.03
CA ALA A 73 15.65 0.83 7.98
C ALA A 73 14.91 2.15 8.26
N ALA A 74 14.52 2.41 9.51
CA ALA A 74 13.86 3.67 9.88
C ALA A 74 14.84 4.87 9.80
N LEU A 75 16.11 4.69 10.20
CA LEU A 75 17.14 5.71 10.01
C LEU A 75 17.43 5.98 8.53
N PHE A 76 17.52 4.94 7.72
CA PHE A 76 17.62 5.06 6.26
C PHE A 76 16.45 5.85 5.68
N ALA A 77 15.21 5.58 6.14
CA ALA A 77 14.03 6.29 5.69
C ALA A 77 14.06 7.78 6.06
N ALA A 78 14.59 8.12 7.24
CA ALA A 78 14.77 9.52 7.63
C ALA A 78 15.73 10.25 6.67
N VAL A 79 16.85 9.61 6.28
CA VAL A 79 17.77 10.16 5.27
C VAL A 79 17.08 10.29 3.91
N ALA A 80 16.30 9.29 3.49
CA ALA A 80 15.55 9.34 2.24
C ALA A 80 14.50 10.47 2.23
N ALA A 81 13.81 10.70 3.35
CA ALA A 81 12.88 11.81 3.49
C ALA A 81 13.59 13.18 3.45
N CYS A 82 14.76 13.31 4.09
CA CYS A 82 15.59 14.52 3.95
C CYS A 82 16.03 14.74 2.49
N LEU A 83 16.37 13.67 1.77
CA LEU A 83 16.72 13.76 0.34
C LEU A 83 15.54 14.25 -0.50
N ALA A 84 14.32 13.77 -0.22
CA ALA A 84 13.10 14.28 -0.85
C ALA A 84 12.86 15.76 -0.54
N ALA A 85 13.05 16.19 0.73
CA ALA A 85 12.96 17.59 1.13
C ALA A 85 13.95 18.49 0.36
N LEU A 86 15.21 18.03 0.23
CA LEU A 86 16.23 18.72 -0.58
C LEU A 86 15.83 18.77 -2.06
N GLY A 87 15.25 17.69 -2.58
CA GLY A 87 14.73 17.66 -3.96
C GLY A 87 13.69 18.75 -4.19
N VAL A 88 12.77 18.95 -3.25
CA VAL A 88 11.77 20.03 -3.31
C VAL A 88 12.44 21.39 -3.21
N ALA A 89 13.36 21.59 -2.24
CA ALA A 89 14.04 22.86 -2.01
C ALA A 89 14.92 23.29 -3.21
N GLN A 90 15.60 22.33 -3.84
CA GLN A 90 16.46 22.57 -5.00
C GLN A 90 15.71 22.50 -6.33
N GLN A 91 14.38 22.33 -6.33
CA GLN A 91 13.58 22.13 -7.55
C GLN A 91 14.10 20.97 -8.41
N SER A 92 14.64 19.94 -7.79
CA SER A 92 15.25 18.79 -8.44
C SER A 92 14.34 17.57 -8.43
N PHE A 93 13.70 17.30 -9.57
CA PHE A 93 12.85 16.12 -9.74
C PHE A 93 13.59 14.78 -9.48
N PRO A 94 14.84 14.58 -9.96
CA PRO A 94 15.58 13.34 -9.67
C PRO A 94 15.81 13.11 -8.17
N LEU A 95 16.14 14.16 -7.41
CA LEU A 95 16.33 14.04 -5.95
C LEU A 95 15.02 13.69 -5.23
N LEU A 96 13.90 14.31 -5.63
CA LEU A 96 12.59 13.93 -5.13
C LEU A 96 12.29 12.45 -5.39
N CYS A 97 12.52 12.00 -6.63
CA CYS A 97 12.31 10.61 -7.02
C CYS A 97 13.18 9.63 -6.22
N LEU A 98 14.47 9.94 -6.01
CA LEU A 98 15.38 9.11 -5.20
C LEU A 98 14.94 9.06 -3.73
N GLY A 99 14.51 10.19 -3.16
CA GLY A 99 13.97 10.22 -1.82
C GLY A 99 12.70 9.36 -1.67
N CYS A 100 11.76 9.49 -2.61
CA CYS A 100 10.54 8.67 -2.63
C CYS A 100 10.83 7.18 -2.82
N LEU A 101 11.80 6.81 -3.68
CA LEU A 101 12.26 5.43 -3.84
C LEU A 101 12.77 4.87 -2.49
N GLY A 102 13.61 5.64 -1.78
CA GLY A 102 14.14 5.24 -0.47
C GLY A 102 13.05 5.07 0.59
N VAL A 103 12.07 5.98 0.65
CA VAL A 103 10.90 5.83 1.53
C VAL A 103 10.11 4.57 1.17
N GLY A 104 9.96 4.27 -0.12
CA GLY A 104 9.34 3.03 -0.60
C GLY A 104 10.12 1.78 -0.17
N MET A 105 11.44 1.78 -0.28
CA MET A 105 12.28 0.67 0.21
C MET A 105 12.05 0.42 1.70
N HIS A 106 11.95 1.48 2.52
CA HIS A 106 11.61 1.34 3.93
C HIS A 106 10.22 0.73 4.14
N ASN A 107 9.24 1.04 3.30
CA ASN A 107 7.89 0.49 3.44
C ASN A 107 7.86 -1.05 3.36
N ALA A 108 8.81 -1.68 2.67
CA ALA A 108 8.97 -3.15 2.67
C ALA A 108 9.24 -3.70 4.08
N PHE A 109 10.01 -2.98 4.91
CA PHE A 109 10.25 -3.36 6.31
C PHE A 109 9.01 -3.11 7.17
N VAL A 110 8.27 -2.03 6.92
CA VAL A 110 7.01 -1.71 7.62
C VAL A 110 5.98 -2.82 7.41
N GLN A 111 5.88 -3.38 6.21
CA GLN A 111 5.01 -4.52 5.92
C GLN A 111 5.36 -5.78 6.73
N GLN A 112 6.57 -5.89 7.24
CA GLN A 112 6.99 -7.02 8.07
C GLN A 112 6.55 -6.90 9.54
N TYR A 113 6.15 -5.72 10.02
CA TYR A 113 5.80 -5.51 11.44
C TYR A 113 4.67 -6.45 11.90
N ARG A 114 3.70 -6.75 11.04
CA ARG A 114 2.63 -7.72 11.33
C ARG A 114 3.17 -9.13 11.63
N PHE A 115 4.22 -9.56 10.92
CA PHE A 115 4.85 -10.86 11.16
C PHE A 115 5.75 -10.82 12.41
N VAL A 116 6.40 -9.68 12.64
CA VAL A 116 7.17 -9.46 13.87
C VAL A 116 6.25 -9.49 15.09
N ALA A 117 5.05 -8.91 15.02
CA ALA A 117 4.07 -8.88 16.09
C ALA A 117 3.59 -10.29 16.49
N ILE A 118 3.40 -11.18 15.52
CA ILE A 118 2.98 -12.57 15.76
C ILE A 118 3.99 -13.32 16.63
N ASP A 119 5.28 -13.04 16.52
CA ASP A 119 6.31 -13.71 17.34
C ASP A 119 6.28 -13.34 18.83
N TRP A 120 5.56 -12.27 19.19
CA TRP A 120 5.47 -11.77 20.56
C TRP A 120 4.20 -12.19 21.29
N VAL A 121 3.34 -12.97 20.63
CA VAL A 121 2.07 -13.43 21.20
C VAL A 121 1.96 -14.96 21.08
N PRO A 122 1.17 -15.61 21.94
CA PRO A 122 0.82 -17.02 21.77
C PRO A 122 0.17 -17.29 20.41
N ALA A 123 0.33 -18.50 19.87
CA ALA A 123 -0.16 -18.86 18.53
C ALA A 123 -1.67 -18.58 18.34
N GLY A 124 -2.49 -18.74 19.39
CA GLY A 124 -3.92 -18.44 19.36
C GLY A 124 -4.26 -16.94 19.22
N ASP A 125 -3.33 -16.03 19.53
CA ASP A 125 -3.52 -14.58 19.52
C ASP A 125 -2.95 -13.89 18.27
N ALA A 126 -2.44 -14.65 17.31
CA ALA A 126 -1.81 -14.11 16.09
C ALA A 126 -2.73 -13.13 15.32
N GLY A 127 -4.00 -13.48 15.19
CA GLY A 127 -4.99 -12.60 14.53
C GLY A 127 -5.18 -11.28 15.28
N ARG A 128 -5.21 -11.31 16.63
CA ARG A 128 -5.31 -10.12 17.46
C ARG A 128 -4.07 -9.23 17.32
N ALA A 129 -2.87 -9.82 17.25
CA ALA A 129 -1.64 -9.08 17.06
C ALA A 129 -1.64 -8.33 15.73
N VAL A 130 -2.01 -9.00 14.63
CA VAL A 130 -2.12 -8.37 13.30
C VAL A 130 -3.14 -7.24 13.31
N SER A 131 -4.33 -7.46 13.88
CA SER A 131 -5.36 -6.41 13.98
C SER A 131 -4.88 -5.20 14.78
N THR A 132 -4.10 -5.41 15.87
CA THR A 132 -3.53 -4.33 16.66
C THR A 132 -2.53 -3.50 15.84
N ILE A 133 -1.68 -4.14 15.03
CA ILE A 133 -0.77 -3.44 14.10
C ILE A 133 -1.56 -2.62 13.07
N MET A 134 -2.67 -3.15 12.56
CA MET A 134 -3.53 -2.43 11.59
C MET A 134 -4.13 -1.13 12.19
N LEU A 135 -4.39 -1.09 13.50
CA LEU A 135 -4.77 0.15 14.19
C LEU A 135 -3.67 1.23 14.09
N GLY A 136 -2.39 0.83 14.11
CA GLY A 136 -1.27 1.74 13.85
C GLY A 136 -1.35 2.34 12.44
N THR A 137 -1.65 1.53 11.43
CA THR A 137 -1.84 2.03 10.05
C THR A 137 -3.05 2.97 9.96
N LEU A 138 -4.14 2.66 10.65
CA LEU A 138 -5.30 3.55 10.72
C LEU A 138 -4.94 4.89 11.38
N ALA A 139 -4.17 4.88 12.48
CA ALA A 139 -3.67 6.11 13.11
C ALA A 139 -2.75 6.92 12.18
N ALA A 140 -1.94 6.25 11.34
CA ALA A 140 -1.08 6.89 10.36
C ALA A 140 -1.88 7.73 9.34
N THR A 141 -3.14 7.37 9.02
CA THR A 141 -3.97 8.14 8.08
C THR A 141 -4.27 9.55 8.59
N PHE A 142 -4.45 9.68 9.90
CA PHE A 142 -4.66 10.99 10.54
C PHE A 142 -3.32 11.70 10.75
N LEU A 143 -2.33 10.99 11.30
CA LEU A 143 -1.02 11.57 11.61
C LEU A 143 -0.32 12.12 10.37
N SER A 144 -0.37 11.40 9.24
CA SER A 144 0.26 11.83 7.99
C SER A 144 -0.35 13.11 7.43
N ARG A 145 -1.69 13.23 7.50
CA ARG A 145 -2.40 14.43 7.05
C ARG A 145 -2.03 15.64 7.92
N GLU A 146 -2.17 15.50 9.23
CA GLU A 146 -1.88 16.60 10.15
C GLU A 146 -0.39 17.01 10.09
N ALA A 147 0.52 16.02 10.01
CA ALA A 147 1.94 16.31 9.86
C ALA A 147 2.23 17.04 8.54
N ALA A 148 1.60 16.63 7.42
CA ALA A 148 1.81 17.27 6.13
C ALA A 148 1.29 18.73 6.12
N LEU A 149 0.09 18.96 6.66
CA LEU A 149 -0.52 20.29 6.72
C LEU A 149 0.24 21.22 7.68
N ALA A 150 0.56 20.77 8.90
CA ALA A 150 1.23 21.59 9.90
C ALA A 150 2.66 22.00 9.50
N SER A 151 3.29 21.23 8.64
CA SER A 151 4.71 21.40 8.27
C SER A 151 4.95 21.90 6.84
N GLU A 152 3.90 22.15 6.07
CA GLU A 152 4.04 22.52 4.65
C GLU A 152 4.92 23.74 4.41
N ASN A 153 4.91 24.69 5.35
CA ASN A 153 5.64 25.97 5.31
C ASN A 153 6.86 26.04 6.26
N TRP A 154 7.29 24.90 6.87
CA TRP A 154 8.45 24.93 7.80
C TRP A 154 9.75 25.36 7.15
N TRP A 155 9.87 25.19 5.84
CA TRP A 155 11.01 25.71 5.08
C TRP A 155 10.57 26.92 4.25
N PRO A 156 10.92 28.16 4.69
CA PRO A 156 10.47 29.36 4.00
C PRO A 156 10.88 29.39 2.53
N GLY A 157 9.94 29.70 1.65
CA GLY A 157 10.16 29.72 0.19
C GLY A 157 10.10 28.38 -0.51
N HIS A 158 9.96 27.25 0.23
CA HIS A 158 9.94 25.90 -0.34
C HIS A 158 8.73 25.09 0.15
N LEU A 159 7.56 25.39 -0.43
CA LEU A 159 6.29 24.76 -0.05
C LEU A 159 6.39 23.22 -0.12
N HIS A 160 5.95 22.55 0.95
CA HIS A 160 5.99 21.10 1.16
C HIS A 160 7.39 20.47 1.39
N ALA A 161 8.50 21.20 1.30
CA ALA A 161 9.80 20.69 1.73
C ALA A 161 9.79 20.36 3.23
N GLY A 162 9.14 21.22 4.04
CA GLY A 162 8.92 20.97 5.46
C GLY A 162 8.14 19.69 5.76
N SER A 163 7.19 19.32 4.91
CA SER A 163 6.41 18.09 5.10
C SER A 163 7.30 16.82 5.02
N PHE A 164 8.29 16.80 4.13
CA PHE A 164 9.28 15.71 4.10
C PHE A 164 10.25 15.77 5.28
N LEU A 165 10.57 16.95 5.82
CA LEU A 165 11.36 17.07 7.07
C LEU A 165 10.56 16.55 8.28
N ALA A 166 9.26 16.86 8.36
CA ALA A 166 8.38 16.29 9.38
C ALA A 166 8.34 14.75 9.27
N LEU A 167 8.25 14.22 8.06
CA LEU A 167 8.32 12.78 7.81
C LEU A 167 9.65 12.18 8.28
N ALA A 168 10.77 12.85 8.03
CA ALA A 168 12.07 12.43 8.56
C ALA A 168 12.06 12.38 10.10
N GLY A 169 11.48 13.38 10.76
CA GLY A 169 11.26 13.38 12.21
C GLY A 169 10.42 12.20 12.69
N LEU A 170 9.32 11.87 12.01
CA LEU A 170 8.50 10.70 12.33
C LEU A 170 9.30 9.39 12.23
N PHE A 171 10.14 9.25 11.22
CA PHE A 171 11.01 8.08 11.07
C PHE A 171 12.10 8.00 12.16
N LEU A 172 12.66 9.14 12.59
CA LEU A 172 13.60 9.17 13.71
C LEU A 172 12.92 8.74 15.02
N VAL A 173 11.70 9.22 15.27
CA VAL A 173 10.90 8.79 16.42
C VAL A 173 10.58 7.30 16.32
N ALA A 174 10.21 6.80 15.14
CA ALA A 174 9.99 5.36 14.91
C ALA A 174 11.26 4.56 15.19
N ALA A 175 12.44 5.01 14.74
CA ALA A 175 13.72 4.38 15.05
C ALA A 175 13.96 4.32 16.56
N ALA A 176 13.74 5.42 17.29
CA ALA A 176 13.87 5.48 18.75
C ALA A 176 12.91 4.49 19.45
N VAL A 177 11.64 4.43 19.03
CA VAL A 177 10.65 3.46 19.55
C VAL A 177 11.12 2.01 19.30
N LEU A 178 11.65 1.72 18.12
CA LEU A 178 12.13 0.38 17.75
C LEU A 178 13.37 -0.04 18.56
N THR A 179 14.18 0.90 19.05
CA THR A 179 15.31 0.54 19.96
C THR A 179 14.83 -0.02 21.28
N ALA A 180 13.62 0.28 21.71
CA ALA A 180 13.02 -0.26 22.93
C ALA A 180 12.44 -1.69 22.76
N LEU A 181 12.43 -2.25 21.55
CA LEU A 181 12.04 -3.64 21.33
C LEU A 181 13.05 -4.58 22.01
N PRO A 182 12.58 -5.63 22.69
CA PRO A 182 13.49 -6.63 23.26
C PRO A 182 14.35 -7.29 22.17
N HIS A 183 15.58 -7.59 22.50
CA HIS A 183 16.44 -8.36 21.60
C HIS A 183 15.95 -9.81 21.54
N ARG A 184 15.78 -10.34 20.34
CA ARG A 184 15.44 -11.74 20.11
C ARG A 184 16.38 -12.28 19.04
N GLU A 185 17.02 -13.39 19.34
CA GLU A 185 17.88 -14.04 18.36
C GLU A 185 17.10 -14.49 17.12
N PRO A 186 17.73 -14.49 15.95
CA PRO A 186 17.09 -14.98 14.73
C PRO A 186 16.65 -16.44 14.91
N THR A 187 15.38 -16.71 14.73
CA THR A 187 14.87 -18.08 14.74
C THR A 187 15.16 -18.69 13.37
N HIS A 188 16.14 -19.57 13.28
CA HIS A 188 16.32 -20.40 12.10
C HIS A 188 15.16 -21.39 12.02
N THR A 189 14.15 -21.09 11.24
CA THR A 189 13.15 -22.10 10.85
C THR A 189 13.86 -23.11 9.94
N ALA A 190 14.03 -24.32 10.42
CA ALA A 190 14.56 -25.42 9.62
C ALA A 190 13.74 -25.56 8.34
N ALA A 191 14.43 -25.61 7.20
CA ALA A 191 13.79 -25.93 5.94
C ALA A 191 13.15 -27.31 6.07
N THR A 192 11.86 -27.42 5.87
CA THR A 192 11.18 -28.71 5.80
C THR A 192 11.54 -29.33 4.46
N ASP A 193 12.13 -30.54 4.48
CA ASP A 193 12.48 -31.35 3.30
C ASP A 193 11.27 -31.93 2.57
N ALA A 194 10.08 -31.39 2.77
CA ALA A 194 8.88 -31.82 2.08
C ALA A 194 8.95 -31.46 0.58
N PRO A 195 8.53 -32.35 -0.32
CA PRO A 195 8.55 -32.11 -1.77
C PRO A 195 7.67 -30.90 -2.09
N VAL A 196 8.27 -29.91 -2.74
CA VAL A 196 7.62 -28.65 -3.14
C VAL A 196 7.22 -28.73 -4.60
N ARG A 197 5.94 -28.52 -4.91
CA ARG A 197 5.43 -28.48 -6.29
C ARG A 197 6.12 -27.41 -7.11
N SER A 198 6.31 -27.65 -8.40
CA SER A 198 6.87 -26.69 -9.34
C SER A 198 5.93 -25.47 -9.50
N VAL A 199 6.48 -24.31 -9.91
CA VAL A 199 5.66 -23.11 -10.19
C VAL A 199 4.59 -23.42 -11.25
N ARG A 200 4.90 -24.27 -12.24
CA ARG A 200 3.97 -24.66 -13.30
C ARG A 200 2.79 -25.46 -12.74
N GLU A 201 3.05 -26.41 -11.85
CA GLU A 201 2.00 -27.20 -11.18
C GLU A 201 1.13 -26.33 -10.25
N LEU A 202 1.75 -25.43 -9.50
CA LEU A 202 1.03 -24.47 -8.67
C LEU A 202 0.13 -23.58 -9.53
N TRP A 203 0.65 -23.04 -10.63
CA TRP A 203 -0.09 -22.16 -11.54
C TRP A 203 -1.19 -22.88 -12.34
N ALA A 204 -1.11 -24.20 -12.48
CA ALA A 204 -2.17 -25.00 -13.09
C ALA A 204 -3.48 -25.00 -12.28
N GLN A 205 -3.42 -24.70 -10.97
CA GLN A 205 -4.58 -24.63 -10.08
C GLN A 205 -5.46 -23.39 -10.39
N PRO A 206 -6.74 -23.54 -10.77
CA PRO A 206 -7.63 -22.40 -11.05
C PRO A 206 -7.79 -21.47 -9.83
N ALA A 207 -7.88 -22.02 -8.62
CA ALA A 207 -8.01 -21.25 -7.39
C ALA A 207 -6.79 -20.35 -7.14
N LEU A 208 -5.56 -20.83 -7.38
CA LEU A 208 -4.35 -20.02 -7.27
C LEU A 208 -4.36 -18.85 -8.25
N ARG A 209 -4.74 -19.11 -9.51
CA ARG A 209 -4.84 -18.05 -10.52
C ARG A 209 -5.85 -16.96 -10.11
N VAL A 210 -7.04 -17.37 -9.64
CA VAL A 210 -8.06 -16.44 -9.17
C VAL A 210 -7.55 -15.64 -7.96
N ALA A 211 -6.84 -16.26 -7.02
CA ALA A 211 -6.28 -15.59 -5.85
C ALA A 211 -5.23 -14.54 -6.23
N VAL A 212 -4.26 -14.92 -7.07
CA VAL A 212 -3.19 -13.99 -7.51
C VAL A 212 -3.78 -12.86 -8.37
N LEU A 213 -4.62 -13.20 -9.36
CA LEU A 213 -5.24 -12.19 -10.22
C LEU A 213 -6.16 -11.26 -9.43
N GLY A 214 -6.89 -11.76 -8.43
CA GLY A 214 -7.72 -10.94 -7.55
C GLY A 214 -6.88 -9.94 -6.75
N SER A 215 -5.73 -10.34 -6.23
CA SER A 215 -4.78 -9.43 -5.58
C SER A 215 -4.23 -8.39 -6.56
N VAL A 216 -3.81 -8.81 -7.76
CA VAL A 216 -3.31 -7.91 -8.81
C VAL A 216 -4.38 -6.91 -9.24
N VAL A 217 -5.60 -7.35 -9.54
CA VAL A 217 -6.71 -6.48 -9.96
C VAL A 217 -7.07 -5.46 -8.88
N ALA A 218 -7.13 -5.90 -7.61
CA ALA A 218 -7.40 -5.01 -6.49
C ALA A 218 -6.36 -3.90 -6.41
N TRP A 219 -5.07 -4.23 -6.41
CA TRP A 219 -3.98 -3.26 -6.28
C TRP A 219 -3.78 -2.40 -7.52
N VAL A 220 -3.89 -2.96 -8.71
CA VAL A 220 -3.75 -2.20 -9.98
C VAL A 220 -4.86 -1.15 -10.08
N THR A 221 -6.12 -1.55 -9.92
CA THR A 221 -7.26 -0.63 -10.03
C THR A 221 -7.17 0.46 -8.97
N MET A 222 -6.89 0.08 -7.71
CA MET A 222 -6.77 1.03 -6.61
C MET A 222 -5.63 2.00 -6.83
N SER A 223 -4.42 1.53 -7.14
CA SER A 223 -3.25 2.40 -7.30
C SER A 223 -3.34 3.28 -8.53
N PHE A 224 -3.90 2.80 -9.63
CA PHE A 224 -4.06 3.58 -10.84
C PHE A 224 -4.93 4.81 -10.61
N ILE A 225 -6.09 4.62 -9.99
CA ILE A 225 -7.05 5.70 -9.69
C ILE A 225 -6.52 6.59 -8.56
N MET A 226 -6.09 6.00 -7.43
CA MET A 226 -5.62 6.75 -6.27
C MET A 226 -4.40 7.62 -6.58
N THR A 227 -3.43 7.11 -7.38
CA THR A 227 -2.21 7.88 -7.72
C THR A 227 -2.53 9.06 -8.63
N ALA A 228 -3.51 8.95 -9.51
CA ALA A 228 -3.97 10.03 -10.38
C ALA A 228 -4.82 11.07 -9.64
N THR A 229 -5.50 10.70 -8.54
CA THR A 229 -6.45 11.57 -7.85
C THR A 229 -5.85 12.89 -7.36
N PRO A 230 -4.70 12.93 -6.62
CA PRO A 230 -4.12 14.21 -6.20
C PRO A 230 -3.72 15.10 -7.38
N VAL A 231 -3.30 14.48 -8.48
CA VAL A 231 -2.95 15.18 -9.72
C VAL A 231 -4.20 15.77 -10.38
N SER A 232 -5.27 14.98 -10.52
CA SER A 232 -6.54 15.43 -11.09
C SER A 232 -7.16 16.55 -10.25
N MET A 233 -7.30 16.36 -8.95
CA MET A 233 -7.90 17.37 -8.06
C MET A 233 -7.11 18.67 -8.04
N ASN A 234 -5.79 18.62 -7.90
CA ASN A 234 -4.98 19.81 -7.71
C ASN A 234 -4.63 20.49 -9.04
N SER A 235 -4.25 19.74 -10.09
CA SER A 235 -3.69 20.31 -11.31
C SER A 235 -4.71 20.44 -12.43
N VAL A 236 -5.77 19.65 -12.46
CA VAL A 236 -6.84 19.73 -13.47
C VAL A 236 -8.01 20.57 -12.95
N ASP A 237 -8.51 20.23 -11.75
CA ASP A 237 -9.71 20.88 -11.19
C ASP A 237 -9.40 22.06 -10.25
N GLY A 238 -8.12 22.30 -9.92
CA GLY A 238 -7.69 23.47 -9.15
C GLY A 238 -8.01 23.41 -7.64
N TYR A 239 -8.34 22.23 -7.08
CA TYR A 239 -8.57 22.09 -5.65
C TYR A 239 -7.30 22.30 -4.84
N GLY A 240 -7.48 22.84 -3.63
CA GLY A 240 -6.38 23.08 -2.70
C GLY A 240 -5.84 21.79 -2.07
N PHE A 241 -4.76 21.94 -1.34
CA PHE A 241 -4.12 20.84 -0.62
C PHE A 241 -5.02 20.25 0.46
N LEU A 242 -5.81 21.11 1.15
CA LEU A 242 -6.73 20.70 2.21
C LEU A 242 -7.82 19.75 1.72
N GLU A 243 -8.48 20.07 0.60
CA GLU A 243 -9.52 19.24 0.00
C GLU A 243 -8.94 17.93 -0.51
N THR A 244 -7.80 18.00 -1.20
CA THR A 244 -7.12 16.81 -1.73
C THR A 244 -6.71 15.84 -0.60
N THR A 245 -6.15 16.37 0.50
CA THR A 245 -5.78 15.53 1.66
C THR A 245 -7.00 14.90 2.33
N ALA A 246 -8.12 15.62 2.41
CA ALA A 246 -9.35 15.09 3.00
C ALA A 246 -9.91 13.91 2.17
N VAL A 247 -9.90 14.02 0.84
CA VAL A 247 -10.35 12.93 -0.05
C VAL A 247 -9.44 11.71 0.07
N ILE A 248 -8.10 11.89 0.07
CA ILE A 248 -7.17 10.79 0.27
C ILE A 248 -7.33 10.16 1.65
N GLN A 249 -7.55 10.95 2.70
CA GLN A 249 -7.85 10.43 4.03
C GLN A 249 -9.12 9.59 4.05
N ALA A 250 -10.20 10.06 3.42
CA ALA A 250 -11.46 9.30 3.31
C ALA A 250 -11.25 7.96 2.59
N HIS A 251 -10.45 7.94 1.51
CA HIS A 251 -10.06 6.72 0.82
C HIS A 251 -9.34 5.73 1.75
N LEU A 252 -8.33 6.20 2.47
CA LEU A 252 -7.56 5.36 3.40
C LEU A 252 -8.44 4.80 4.53
N LEU A 253 -9.38 5.60 5.04
CA LEU A 253 -10.40 5.11 5.98
C LEU A 253 -11.26 4.02 5.33
N GLY A 254 -11.67 4.20 4.07
CA GLY A 254 -12.37 3.18 3.28
C GLY A 254 -11.54 1.89 3.10
N MET A 255 -10.22 1.97 3.03
CA MET A 255 -9.34 0.79 2.96
C MET A 255 -9.20 0.07 4.31
N TYR A 256 -8.94 0.79 5.39
CA TYR A 256 -8.49 0.20 6.65
C TYR A 256 -9.60 -0.02 7.68
N VAL A 257 -10.66 0.79 7.71
CA VAL A 257 -11.78 0.56 8.64
C VAL A 257 -12.52 -0.75 8.33
N PRO A 258 -12.89 -1.06 7.06
CA PRO A 258 -13.49 -2.34 6.72
C PRO A 258 -12.57 -3.53 7.02
N ALA A 259 -11.25 -3.36 6.99
CA ALA A 259 -10.29 -4.42 7.30
C ALA A 259 -10.50 -5.00 8.71
N LEU A 260 -10.93 -4.19 9.66
CA LEU A 260 -11.22 -4.62 11.04
C LEU A 260 -12.37 -5.63 11.12
N PHE A 261 -13.28 -5.59 10.15
CA PHE A 261 -14.50 -6.41 10.10
C PHE A 261 -14.49 -7.43 8.94
N SER A 262 -13.44 -7.44 8.12
CA SER A 262 -13.39 -8.27 6.90
C SER A 262 -13.58 -9.75 7.15
N ALA A 263 -13.04 -10.28 8.27
CA ALA A 263 -13.25 -11.68 8.65
C ALA A 263 -14.73 -11.96 8.96
N GLN A 264 -15.44 -11.02 9.59
CA GLN A 264 -16.88 -11.13 9.87
C GLN A 264 -17.70 -11.09 8.58
N VAL A 265 -17.39 -10.13 7.72
CA VAL A 265 -18.03 -9.99 6.40
C VAL A 265 -17.83 -11.26 5.56
N MET A 266 -16.62 -11.83 5.56
CA MET A 266 -16.32 -13.06 4.84
C MET A 266 -17.08 -14.27 5.39
N ARG A 267 -17.32 -14.35 6.71
CA ARG A 267 -18.17 -15.40 7.30
C ARG A 267 -19.63 -15.28 6.85
N TRP A 268 -20.15 -14.05 6.71
CA TRP A 268 -21.57 -13.83 6.32
C TRP A 268 -21.80 -14.00 4.82
N LEU A 269 -20.94 -13.42 4.00
CA LEU A 269 -21.10 -13.44 2.54
C LEU A 269 -20.50 -14.70 1.89
N GLY A 270 -19.50 -15.29 2.53
CA GLY A 270 -18.62 -16.26 1.90
C GLY A 270 -17.61 -15.60 0.96
N LEU A 271 -16.53 -16.31 0.69
CA LEU A 271 -15.38 -15.82 -0.09
C LEU A 271 -15.77 -15.31 -1.49
N ARG A 272 -16.54 -16.09 -2.23
CA ARG A 272 -16.95 -15.76 -3.61
C ARG A 272 -17.75 -14.48 -3.69
N ARG A 273 -18.77 -14.33 -2.83
CA ARG A 273 -19.63 -13.14 -2.82
C ARG A 273 -18.87 -11.91 -2.36
N MET A 274 -17.94 -12.07 -1.42
CA MET A 274 -17.08 -10.96 -0.96
C MET A 274 -16.18 -10.45 -2.08
N MET A 275 -15.58 -11.34 -2.91
CA MET A 275 -14.81 -10.93 -4.09
C MET A 275 -15.67 -10.18 -5.11
N LEU A 276 -16.86 -10.68 -5.42
CA LEU A 276 -17.81 -10.04 -6.34
C LEU A 276 -18.30 -8.68 -5.83
N ALA A 277 -18.59 -8.58 -4.54
CA ALA A 277 -18.97 -7.32 -3.90
C ALA A 277 -17.82 -6.30 -3.93
N GLY A 278 -16.57 -6.74 -3.73
CA GLY A 278 -15.38 -5.91 -3.92
C GLY A 278 -15.29 -5.34 -5.33
N CYS A 279 -15.45 -6.19 -6.36
CA CYS A 279 -15.50 -5.74 -7.75
C CYS A 279 -16.66 -4.76 -8.02
N ALA A 280 -17.85 -5.02 -7.46
CA ALA A 280 -19.02 -4.16 -7.62
C ALA A 280 -18.80 -2.75 -6.99
N LEU A 281 -18.19 -2.68 -5.81
CA LEU A 281 -17.85 -1.41 -5.17
C LEU A 281 -16.81 -0.62 -5.98
N MET A 282 -15.80 -1.29 -6.52
CA MET A 282 -14.81 -0.65 -7.41
C MET A 282 -15.46 -0.18 -8.73
N ALA A 283 -16.40 -0.94 -9.28
CA ALA A 283 -17.19 -0.49 -10.43
C ALA A 283 -18.09 0.71 -10.07
N GLY A 284 -18.65 0.74 -8.86
CA GLY A 284 -19.37 1.90 -8.33
C GLY A 284 -18.51 3.16 -8.23
N CYS A 285 -17.24 3.01 -7.81
CA CYS A 285 -16.25 4.09 -7.87
C CYS A 285 -16.13 4.64 -9.29
N ILE A 286 -15.94 3.75 -10.27
CA ILE A 286 -15.78 4.13 -11.69
C ILE A 286 -17.06 4.80 -12.22
N ALA A 287 -18.23 4.33 -11.83
CA ALA A 287 -19.50 4.94 -12.23
C ALA A 287 -19.66 6.38 -11.69
N ILE A 288 -19.28 6.63 -10.43
CA ILE A 288 -19.26 7.97 -9.84
C ILE A 288 -18.22 8.84 -10.55
N ALA A 289 -17.02 8.35 -10.72
CA ALA A 289 -15.94 9.08 -11.39
C ALA A 289 -16.28 9.43 -12.87
N GLY A 290 -16.98 8.51 -13.54
CA GLY A 290 -17.43 8.70 -14.94
C GLY A 290 -18.70 9.55 -15.10
N SER A 291 -19.28 10.07 -14.01
CA SER A 291 -20.49 10.90 -14.08
C SER A 291 -20.29 12.33 -14.60
N GLY A 292 -19.02 12.72 -14.85
CA GLY A 292 -18.65 14.06 -15.29
C GLY A 292 -18.77 15.15 -14.21
N HIS A 293 -19.00 14.76 -12.95
CA HIS A 293 -19.03 15.68 -11.82
C HIS A 293 -17.67 15.65 -11.11
N HIS A 294 -17.00 16.79 -11.07
CA HIS A 294 -15.68 16.94 -10.47
C HIS A 294 -15.71 17.57 -9.07
N ALA A 295 -16.88 17.58 -8.39
CA ALA A 295 -16.97 18.12 -7.04
C ALA A 295 -16.17 17.24 -6.04
N VAL A 296 -15.61 17.88 -4.99
CA VAL A 296 -14.85 17.19 -3.92
C VAL A 296 -15.61 16.01 -3.35
N LEU A 297 -16.92 16.13 -3.19
CA LEU A 297 -17.78 15.08 -2.66
C LEU A 297 -17.84 13.85 -3.59
N HIS A 298 -17.82 14.05 -4.92
CA HIS A 298 -17.78 12.95 -5.90
C HIS A 298 -16.45 12.21 -5.83
N TYR A 299 -15.33 12.93 -5.79
CA TYR A 299 -14.02 12.33 -5.54
C TYR A 299 -14.00 11.55 -4.22
N GLY A 300 -14.56 12.13 -3.15
CA GLY A 300 -14.62 11.51 -1.83
C GLY A 300 -15.38 10.19 -1.85
N TRP A 301 -16.60 10.16 -2.38
CA TRP A 301 -17.40 8.92 -2.44
C TRP A 301 -16.82 7.89 -3.40
N ALA A 302 -16.31 8.31 -4.56
CA ALA A 302 -15.65 7.42 -5.50
C ALA A 302 -14.47 6.72 -4.81
N LEU A 303 -13.61 7.47 -4.10
CA LEU A 303 -12.43 6.92 -3.45
C LEU A 303 -12.77 6.08 -2.20
N VAL A 304 -13.81 6.40 -1.46
CA VAL A 304 -14.30 5.54 -0.36
C VAL A 304 -14.74 4.18 -0.91
N LEU A 305 -15.55 4.16 -1.97
CA LEU A 305 -15.95 2.89 -2.62
C LEU A 305 -14.76 2.12 -3.16
N LEU A 306 -13.77 2.82 -3.74
CA LEU A 306 -12.53 2.22 -4.20
C LEU A 306 -11.78 1.53 -3.05
N GLY A 307 -11.67 2.21 -1.90
CA GLY A 307 -10.99 1.68 -0.71
C GLY A 307 -11.67 0.45 -0.14
N VAL A 308 -12.99 0.50 0.06
CA VAL A 308 -13.79 -0.64 0.56
C VAL A 308 -13.73 -1.81 -0.43
N GLY A 309 -13.91 -1.52 -1.72
CA GLY A 309 -13.86 -2.53 -2.78
C GLY A 309 -12.51 -3.21 -2.87
N TRP A 310 -11.42 -2.43 -2.80
CA TRP A 310 -10.07 -2.96 -2.71
C TRP A 310 -9.90 -3.88 -1.51
N ASN A 311 -10.32 -3.44 -0.33
CA ASN A 311 -10.19 -4.25 0.88
C ASN A 311 -10.89 -5.60 0.75
N TRP A 312 -12.15 -5.61 0.31
CA TRP A 312 -12.91 -6.85 0.20
C TRP A 312 -12.35 -7.81 -0.87
N LEU A 313 -11.96 -7.28 -2.03
CA LEU A 313 -11.36 -8.12 -3.09
C LEU A 313 -9.99 -8.65 -2.67
N PHE A 314 -9.13 -7.81 -2.09
CA PHE A 314 -7.78 -8.19 -1.66
C PHE A 314 -7.78 -9.18 -0.49
N VAL A 315 -8.61 -8.93 0.55
CA VAL A 315 -8.69 -9.82 1.72
C VAL A 315 -9.23 -11.19 1.31
N ALA A 316 -10.29 -11.24 0.50
CA ALA A 316 -10.83 -12.50 0.02
C ALA A 316 -9.84 -13.25 -0.91
N SER A 317 -9.11 -12.53 -1.77
CA SER A 317 -8.05 -13.10 -2.62
C SER A 317 -6.91 -13.68 -1.78
N THR A 318 -6.49 -12.97 -0.72
CA THR A 318 -5.46 -13.45 0.20
C THR A 318 -5.92 -14.69 0.96
N ALA A 319 -7.17 -14.73 1.42
CA ALA A 319 -7.76 -15.90 2.07
C ALA A 319 -7.81 -17.09 1.12
N LEU A 320 -8.19 -16.88 -0.15
CA LEU A 320 -8.15 -17.92 -1.16
C LEU A 320 -6.72 -18.40 -1.42
N LEU A 321 -5.74 -17.50 -1.49
CA LEU A 321 -4.34 -17.84 -1.72
C LEU A 321 -3.84 -18.82 -0.65
N THR A 322 -4.16 -18.58 0.62
CA THR A 322 -3.70 -19.45 1.72
C THR A 322 -4.23 -20.87 1.66
N SER A 323 -5.34 -21.11 0.96
CA SER A 323 -5.91 -22.46 0.75
C SER A 323 -5.30 -23.22 -0.42
N THR A 324 -4.42 -22.59 -1.23
CA THR A 324 -3.89 -23.18 -2.47
C THR A 324 -2.52 -23.84 -2.32
N TYR A 325 -1.84 -23.63 -1.20
CA TYR A 325 -0.47 -24.11 -1.00
C TYR A 325 -0.30 -24.88 0.32
N GLN A 326 0.68 -25.76 0.35
CA GLN A 326 1.13 -26.46 1.55
C GLN A 326 2.14 -25.62 2.33
N PRO A 327 2.35 -25.90 3.65
CA PRO A 327 3.29 -25.12 4.47
C PRO A 327 4.70 -24.98 3.87
N ALA A 328 5.24 -26.02 3.22
CA ALA A 328 6.53 -26.01 2.55
C ALA A 328 6.59 -25.08 1.32
N GLU A 329 5.45 -24.83 0.67
CA GLU A 329 5.32 -23.99 -0.54
C GLU A 329 5.03 -22.52 -0.22
N ARG A 330 4.69 -22.22 1.03
CA ARG A 330 4.22 -20.91 1.49
C ARG A 330 5.08 -19.76 0.99
N PHE A 331 6.39 -19.84 1.23
CA PHE A 331 7.32 -18.77 0.85
C PHE A 331 7.29 -18.50 -0.66
N ARG A 332 7.32 -19.57 -1.47
CA ARG A 332 7.33 -19.50 -2.93
C ARG A 332 6.05 -18.89 -3.48
N VAL A 333 4.88 -19.33 -2.99
CA VAL A 333 3.58 -18.85 -3.47
C VAL A 333 3.33 -17.42 -3.03
N GLN A 334 3.68 -17.06 -1.79
CA GLN A 334 3.57 -15.68 -1.32
C GLN A 334 4.50 -14.74 -2.08
N ALA A 335 5.75 -15.13 -2.31
CA ALA A 335 6.69 -14.34 -3.11
C ALA A 335 6.19 -14.11 -4.54
N LEU A 336 5.64 -15.14 -5.19
CA LEU A 336 5.03 -15.03 -6.52
C LEU A 336 3.85 -14.04 -6.51
N ASN A 337 2.96 -14.16 -5.53
CA ASN A 337 1.81 -13.27 -5.38
C ASN A 337 2.25 -11.81 -5.13
N GLU A 338 3.19 -11.58 -4.23
CA GLU A 338 3.68 -10.23 -3.91
C GLU A 338 4.41 -9.61 -5.10
N PHE A 339 5.27 -10.37 -5.79
CA PHE A 339 5.96 -9.90 -6.99
C PHE A 339 4.97 -9.51 -8.10
N ALA A 340 3.99 -10.37 -8.39
CA ALA A 340 2.97 -10.08 -9.40
C ALA A 340 2.13 -8.86 -9.01
N THR A 341 1.71 -8.78 -7.75
CA THR A 341 0.84 -7.72 -7.24
C THR A 341 1.56 -6.37 -7.22
N PHE A 342 2.71 -6.28 -6.57
CA PHE A 342 3.43 -5.01 -6.43
C PHE A 342 4.14 -4.58 -7.71
N GLY A 343 4.58 -5.53 -8.54
CA GLY A 343 5.11 -5.23 -9.87
C GLY A 343 4.04 -4.60 -10.78
N ALA A 344 2.87 -5.20 -10.84
CA ALA A 344 1.75 -4.66 -11.61
C ALA A 344 1.22 -3.33 -11.03
N GLN A 345 1.17 -3.20 -9.70
CA GLN A 345 0.83 -1.96 -9.01
C GLN A 345 1.80 -0.82 -9.37
N GLY A 346 3.11 -1.09 -9.31
CA GLY A 346 4.13 -0.09 -9.67
C GLY A 346 4.00 0.35 -11.12
N ALA A 347 3.79 -0.59 -12.05
CA ALA A 347 3.56 -0.29 -13.46
C ALA A 347 2.29 0.57 -13.64
N SER A 348 1.16 0.20 -13.01
CA SER A 348 -0.08 0.97 -13.11
C SER A 348 0.09 2.41 -12.59
N SER A 349 0.73 2.57 -11.45
CA SER A 349 1.00 3.89 -10.85
C SER A 349 1.90 4.76 -11.74
N LEU A 350 2.89 4.15 -12.42
CA LEU A 350 3.78 4.86 -13.34
C LEU A 350 3.01 5.47 -14.51
N PHE A 351 2.05 4.74 -15.10
CA PHE A 351 1.28 5.20 -16.24
C PHE A 351 0.09 6.10 -15.89
N ALA A 352 -0.26 6.25 -14.61
CA ALA A 352 -1.46 6.95 -14.17
C ALA A 352 -1.52 8.42 -14.64
N ALA A 353 -0.45 9.21 -14.48
CA ALA A 353 -0.41 10.59 -14.95
C ALA A 353 -0.43 10.67 -16.48
N MET A 354 0.31 9.80 -17.17
CA MET A 354 0.33 9.79 -18.63
C MET A 354 -1.08 9.61 -19.21
N VAL A 355 -1.82 8.64 -18.66
CA VAL A 355 -3.21 8.39 -19.09
C VAL A 355 -4.13 9.54 -18.68
N LEU A 356 -4.01 10.08 -17.46
CA LEU A 356 -4.80 11.21 -16.99
C LEU A 356 -4.69 12.41 -17.93
N PHE A 357 -3.47 12.81 -18.28
CA PHE A 357 -3.25 13.98 -19.14
C PHE A 357 -3.56 13.71 -20.61
N ALA A 358 -3.53 12.46 -21.06
CA ALA A 358 -3.87 12.08 -22.43
C ALA A 358 -5.37 11.92 -22.67
N THR A 359 -6.13 11.43 -21.68
CA THR A 359 -7.52 10.98 -21.90
C THR A 359 -8.54 11.56 -20.91
N GLY A 360 -8.08 12.25 -19.87
CA GLY A 360 -8.93 12.81 -18.82
C GLY A 360 -9.27 11.83 -17.71
N TRP A 361 -9.91 12.36 -16.64
CA TRP A 361 -10.23 11.62 -15.42
C TRP A 361 -11.24 10.49 -15.63
N GLU A 362 -12.32 10.76 -16.40
CA GLU A 362 -13.37 9.78 -16.68
C GLU A 362 -12.82 8.58 -17.44
N SER A 363 -12.08 8.85 -18.50
CA SER A 363 -11.50 7.79 -19.36
C SER A 363 -10.48 6.94 -18.58
N LEU A 364 -9.65 7.59 -17.73
CA LEU A 364 -8.71 6.89 -16.85
C LEU A 364 -9.45 5.86 -15.97
N ASN A 365 -10.56 6.27 -15.35
CA ASN A 365 -11.35 5.36 -14.52
C ASN A 365 -11.99 4.25 -15.35
N LEU A 366 -12.59 4.54 -16.50
CA LEU A 366 -13.24 3.58 -17.38
C LEU A 366 -12.29 2.49 -17.89
N LEU A 367 -11.00 2.79 -18.08
CA LEU A 367 -9.98 1.80 -18.47
C LEU A 367 -9.86 0.63 -17.47
N MET A 368 -10.30 0.78 -16.24
CA MET A 368 -10.27 -0.31 -15.25
C MET A 368 -11.46 -1.28 -15.34
N LEU A 369 -12.55 -0.92 -16.06
CA LEU A 369 -13.72 -1.79 -16.19
C LEU A 369 -13.43 -3.15 -16.84
N PRO A 370 -12.66 -3.27 -17.94
CA PRO A 370 -12.34 -4.56 -18.53
C PRO A 370 -11.61 -5.49 -17.55
N LEU A 371 -10.73 -4.93 -16.71
CA LEU A 371 -9.98 -5.69 -15.73
C LEU A 371 -10.90 -6.22 -14.62
N LEU A 372 -11.84 -5.40 -14.13
CA LEU A 372 -12.86 -5.82 -13.17
C LEU A 372 -13.82 -6.86 -13.76
N ALA A 373 -14.25 -6.67 -15.01
CA ALA A 373 -15.11 -7.62 -15.72
C ALA A 373 -14.41 -8.99 -15.88
N LEU A 374 -13.13 -9.01 -16.27
CA LEU A 374 -12.33 -10.23 -16.33
C LEU A 374 -12.32 -10.93 -14.95
N MET A 375 -12.11 -10.18 -13.87
CA MET A 375 -12.07 -10.74 -12.53
C MET A 375 -13.41 -11.33 -12.12
N VAL A 376 -14.52 -10.65 -12.41
CA VAL A 376 -15.88 -11.17 -12.18
C VAL A 376 -16.11 -12.50 -12.93
N VAL A 377 -15.75 -12.56 -14.22
CA VAL A 377 -15.87 -13.78 -15.02
C VAL A 377 -15.05 -14.91 -14.42
N LEU A 378 -13.81 -14.66 -14.01
CA LEU A 378 -12.94 -15.67 -13.39
C LEU A 378 -13.52 -16.21 -12.08
N VAL A 379 -14.03 -15.33 -11.21
CA VAL A 379 -14.67 -15.71 -9.95
C VAL A 379 -15.95 -16.52 -10.20
N LEU A 380 -16.73 -16.17 -11.21
CA LEU A 380 -17.97 -16.89 -11.54
C LEU A 380 -17.71 -18.27 -12.14
N ARG A 381 -16.67 -18.42 -12.96
CA ARG A 381 -16.36 -19.69 -13.66
C ARG A 381 -15.56 -20.67 -12.82
N THR A 382 -14.86 -20.23 -11.79
CA THR A 382 -14.03 -21.11 -10.96
C THR A 382 -14.83 -21.64 -9.77
N SER A 383 -14.81 -22.96 -9.55
CA SER A 383 -15.35 -23.56 -8.33
C SER A 383 -14.40 -23.20 -7.16
N LEU A 384 -14.80 -22.22 -6.35
CA LEU A 384 -14.08 -21.81 -5.15
C LEU A 384 -14.63 -22.60 -3.94
N THR A 385 -14.52 -23.94 -3.98
CA THR A 385 -14.84 -24.76 -2.83
C THR A 385 -13.74 -24.60 -1.79
N GLN A 386 -14.08 -24.05 -0.63
CA GLN A 386 -13.24 -24.20 0.56
C GLN A 386 -13.16 -25.71 0.83
N GLN A 387 -11.96 -26.28 0.76
CA GLN A 387 -11.72 -27.54 1.43
C GLN A 387 -11.82 -27.25 2.94
N SER A 388 -12.94 -27.71 3.51
CA SER A 388 -13.24 -27.68 4.96
C SER A 388 -12.17 -28.41 5.76
#